data_3beda1261ba2de27d98d5db58229b6c2
#
_entry.id   3beda1261ba2de27d98d5db58229b6c2
#
_cell.length_a   1.000
_cell.length_b   1.000
_cell.length_c   1.000
_cell.angle_alpha   90.00
_cell.angle_beta   90.00
_cell.angle_gamma   90.00
#
_symmetry.space_group_name_H-M   'P 1'
#
loop_
_entity.id
_entity.type
_entity.pdbx_description
1 polymer ?
#
loop_
_entity_poly.entity_id
_entity_poly.type
_entity_poly.pdbx_seq_one_letter_code
_entity_poly.pdbx_strand_id
1 'polypeptide(L)'
;MLSLVLIALLFTINSCKNKTETETTAPELTAAEAKQLAIESYIFGYSLMSVDMSSRVITNVAEPTATRAPMGQLVNLREYPTAAYRDVTAPNADTLYSSTFVDVTEEPWIISWPAMGDRYYVWEFYSAWVPVIFDPGSRKKKKKAQT
;
A
#
# COMPACT_ATOMS: atom_id res chain seq x y z
N MET A 1 -37.24 -27.81 49.93
CA MET A 1 -36.37 -27.98 48.73
C MET A 1 -36.25 -26.71 47.88
N LEU A 2 -37.28 -25.90 47.76
CA LEU A 2 -37.24 -24.65 46.94
C LEU A 2 -36.30 -23.57 47.50
N SER A 3 -36.19 -23.47 48.85
CA SER A 3 -35.30 -22.46 49.48
C SER A 3 -33.80 -22.74 49.31
N LEU A 4 -33.40 -24.00 49.18
CA LEU A 4 -32.00 -24.38 48.98
C LEU A 4 -31.53 -24.09 47.55
N VAL A 5 -32.42 -24.14 46.58
CA VAL A 5 -32.13 -23.82 45.18
C VAL A 5 -31.96 -22.29 44.97
N LEU A 6 -32.73 -21.49 45.73
CA LEU A 6 -32.64 -20.03 45.68
C LEU A 6 -31.33 -19.50 46.25
N ILE A 7 -30.80 -20.16 47.31
CA ILE A 7 -29.50 -19.78 47.92
C ILE A 7 -28.32 -20.18 46.99
N ALA A 8 -28.42 -21.27 46.28
CA ALA A 8 -27.40 -21.69 45.32
C ALA A 8 -27.30 -20.72 44.09
N LEU A 9 -28.42 -20.11 43.69
CA LEU A 9 -28.45 -19.15 42.58
C LEU A 9 -27.80 -17.79 42.91
N LEU A 10 -27.75 -17.42 44.19
CA LEU A 10 -27.15 -16.15 44.65
C LEU A 10 -25.62 -16.18 44.73
N PHE A 11 -25.00 -17.37 44.71
CA PHE A 11 -23.54 -17.51 44.71
C PHE A 11 -22.88 -17.50 43.34
N THR A 12 -23.64 -17.55 42.25
CA THR A 12 -23.09 -17.60 40.90
C THR A 12 -22.83 -16.24 40.25
N ILE A 13 -23.27 -15.15 40.88
CA ILE A 13 -23.12 -13.78 40.29
C ILE A 13 -21.88 -13.04 40.80
N ASN A 14 -21.05 -13.63 41.65
CA ASN A 14 -19.80 -13.00 42.11
C ASN A 14 -18.55 -13.43 41.34
N SER A 15 -18.67 -13.98 40.11
CA SER A 15 -17.52 -14.41 39.30
C SER A 15 -17.06 -13.38 38.26
N CYS A 16 -17.44 -12.10 38.41
CA CYS A 16 -16.68 -11.03 37.77
C CYS A 16 -15.52 -10.64 38.71
N LYS A 17 -14.43 -11.42 38.66
CA LYS A 17 -13.14 -10.93 39.11
C LYS A 17 -12.81 -9.72 38.27
N ASN A 18 -12.88 -8.53 38.90
CA ASN A 18 -12.22 -7.36 38.34
C ASN A 18 -10.78 -7.75 38.06
N LYS A 19 -10.48 -7.98 36.77
CA LYS A 19 -9.12 -7.91 36.30
C LYS A 19 -8.71 -6.48 36.61
N THR A 20 -7.91 -6.29 37.64
CA THR A 20 -7.16 -5.06 37.81
C THR A 20 -6.31 -4.96 36.53
N GLU A 21 -6.81 -4.25 35.54
CA GLU A 21 -5.96 -3.78 34.46
C GLU A 21 -4.94 -2.92 35.18
N THR A 22 -3.73 -3.42 35.27
CA THR A 22 -2.59 -2.58 35.56
C THR A 22 -2.61 -1.59 34.40
N GLU A 23 -3.22 -0.42 34.60
CA GLU A 23 -3.03 0.71 33.71
C GLU A 23 -1.52 0.92 33.65
N THR A 24 -0.92 0.38 32.61
CA THR A 24 0.40 0.81 32.20
C THR A 24 0.18 2.25 31.74
N THR A 25 0.27 3.17 32.68
CA THR A 25 0.27 4.61 32.39
C THR A 25 1.41 4.81 31.40
N ALA A 26 1.07 4.94 30.12
CA ALA A 26 2.04 5.39 29.14
C ALA A 26 2.65 6.69 29.68
N PRO A 27 3.97 6.87 29.59
CA PRO A 27 4.61 8.07 30.08
C PRO A 27 3.91 9.28 29.48
N GLU A 28 3.54 10.24 30.32
CA GLU A 28 2.86 11.46 29.89
C GLU A 28 3.85 12.27 29.04
N LEU A 29 3.56 12.39 27.74
CA LEU A 29 4.37 13.11 26.79
C LEU A 29 4.23 14.62 27.03
N THR A 30 5.33 15.32 27.08
CA THR A 30 5.30 16.79 27.04
C THR A 30 4.79 17.26 25.66
N ALA A 31 4.27 18.47 25.59
CA ALA A 31 3.82 19.06 24.31
C ALA A 31 4.96 19.14 23.26
N ALA A 32 6.21 19.33 23.70
CA ALA A 32 7.36 19.35 22.82
C ALA A 32 7.67 17.96 22.24
N GLU A 33 7.66 16.93 23.06
CA GLU A 33 7.86 15.54 22.64
C GLU A 33 6.73 15.09 21.72
N ALA A 34 5.48 15.38 22.05
CA ALA A 34 4.32 15.07 21.20
C ALA A 34 4.45 15.74 19.82
N LYS A 35 4.88 17.01 19.76
CA LYS A 35 5.12 17.71 18.50
C LYS A 35 6.22 17.04 17.68
N GLN A 36 7.34 16.68 18.31
CA GLN A 36 8.45 16.02 17.64
C GLN A 36 8.03 14.66 17.06
N LEU A 37 7.35 13.84 17.83
CA LEU A 37 6.81 12.57 17.39
C LEU A 37 5.81 12.72 16.23
N ALA A 38 4.97 13.75 16.27
CA ALA A 38 4.05 14.03 15.18
C ALA A 38 4.78 14.40 13.87
N ILE A 39 5.85 15.17 13.94
CA ILE A 39 6.68 15.51 12.78
C ILE A 39 7.35 14.25 12.21
N GLU A 40 7.94 13.43 13.05
CA GLU A 40 8.59 12.18 12.64
C GLU A 40 7.60 11.20 12.03
N SER A 41 6.42 11.05 12.62
CA SER A 41 5.34 10.24 12.10
C SER A 41 4.83 10.71 10.74
N TYR A 42 4.71 12.02 10.56
CA TYR A 42 4.33 12.63 9.29
C TYR A 42 5.37 12.32 8.21
N ILE A 43 6.65 12.56 8.50
CA ILE A 43 7.74 12.28 7.55
C ILE A 43 7.78 10.78 7.20
N PHE A 44 7.69 9.92 8.22
CA PHE A 44 7.69 8.47 8.03
C PHE A 44 6.51 7.99 7.16
N GLY A 45 5.31 8.46 7.44
CA GLY A 45 4.09 8.02 6.74
C GLY A 45 3.86 8.68 5.38
N TYR A 46 4.63 9.73 5.02
CA TYR A 46 4.36 10.56 3.85
C TYR A 46 4.32 9.75 2.54
N SER A 47 5.29 8.87 2.32
CA SER A 47 5.35 8.04 1.10
C SER A 47 4.11 7.16 0.97
N LEU A 48 3.76 6.44 2.03
CA LEU A 48 2.60 5.55 2.06
C LEU A 48 1.30 6.31 1.78
N MET A 49 1.09 7.43 2.47
CA MET A 49 -0.10 8.26 2.28
C MET A 49 -0.18 8.84 0.86
N SER A 50 0.96 9.26 0.31
CA SER A 50 1.01 9.79 -1.06
C SER A 50 0.67 8.72 -2.10
N VAL A 51 1.17 7.49 -1.93
CA VAL A 51 0.85 6.37 -2.82
C VAL A 51 -0.62 5.96 -2.69
N ASP A 52 -1.17 5.88 -1.47
CA ASP A 52 -2.59 5.57 -1.27
C ASP A 52 -3.49 6.61 -1.94
N MET A 53 -3.23 7.89 -1.72
CA MET A 53 -3.99 8.96 -2.37
C MET A 53 -3.87 8.93 -3.89
N SER A 54 -2.66 8.70 -4.42
CA SER A 54 -2.43 8.60 -5.87
C SER A 54 -3.16 7.40 -6.46
N SER A 55 -3.12 6.25 -5.81
CA SER A 55 -3.83 5.06 -6.27
C SER A 55 -5.34 5.31 -6.35
N ARG A 56 -5.93 5.90 -5.30
CA ARG A 56 -7.37 6.25 -5.28
C ARG A 56 -7.75 7.22 -6.38
N VAL A 57 -6.93 8.21 -6.67
CA VAL A 57 -7.20 9.20 -7.73
C VAL A 57 -7.05 8.57 -9.12
N ILE A 58 -6.00 7.79 -9.33
CA ILE A 58 -5.69 7.20 -10.64
C ILE A 58 -6.65 6.07 -10.99
N THR A 59 -7.07 5.27 -10.00
CA THR A 59 -7.96 4.12 -10.24
C THR A 59 -9.45 4.43 -10.15
N ASN A 60 -9.83 5.65 -9.76
CA ASN A 60 -11.24 6.06 -9.66
C ASN A 60 -11.83 6.45 -11.02
N VAL A 61 -11.80 5.52 -11.94
CA VAL A 61 -12.42 5.63 -13.27
C VAL A 61 -13.08 4.29 -13.61
N ALA A 62 -14.17 4.33 -14.37
CA ALA A 62 -14.87 3.12 -14.78
C ALA A 62 -14.13 2.35 -15.89
N GLU A 63 -13.44 3.08 -16.77
CA GLU A 63 -12.72 2.56 -17.93
C GLU A 63 -11.37 3.26 -18.09
N PRO A 64 -10.37 2.61 -18.72
CA PRO A 64 -9.09 3.23 -18.99
C PRO A 64 -9.21 4.51 -19.81
N THR A 65 -8.46 5.51 -19.42
CA THR A 65 -8.30 6.79 -20.12
C THR A 65 -6.84 6.96 -20.58
N ALA A 66 -6.47 8.13 -21.07
CA ALA A 66 -5.10 8.42 -21.46
C ALA A 66 -4.10 8.37 -20.27
N THR A 67 -4.57 8.67 -19.05
CA THR A 67 -3.70 8.81 -17.86
C THR A 67 -4.19 8.04 -16.63
N ARG A 68 -5.36 7.39 -16.69
CA ARG A 68 -5.98 6.69 -15.56
C ARG A 68 -6.58 5.36 -16.00
N ALA A 69 -6.61 4.38 -15.12
CA ALA A 69 -7.29 3.11 -15.34
C ALA A 69 -7.80 2.52 -14.03
N PRO A 70 -8.85 1.69 -14.05
CA PRO A 70 -9.28 0.95 -12.88
C PRO A 70 -8.14 0.10 -12.29
N MET A 71 -8.26 -0.28 -11.03
CA MET A 71 -7.30 -1.18 -10.36
C MET A 71 -7.05 -2.43 -11.22
N GLY A 72 -5.79 -2.80 -11.38
CA GLY A 72 -5.39 -3.97 -12.18
C GLY A 72 -5.40 -3.79 -13.69
N GLN A 73 -5.80 -2.63 -14.21
CA GLN A 73 -5.76 -2.33 -15.62
C GLN A 73 -4.59 -1.39 -15.95
N LEU A 74 -3.99 -1.60 -17.12
CA LEU A 74 -2.84 -0.83 -17.58
C LEU A 74 -3.25 0.50 -18.21
N VAL A 75 -2.64 1.58 -17.75
CA VAL A 75 -2.54 2.83 -18.50
C VAL A 75 -1.35 2.73 -19.44
N ASN A 76 -1.57 2.99 -20.73
CA ASN A 76 -0.51 2.99 -21.74
C ASN A 76 -0.29 4.41 -22.25
N LEU A 77 0.76 5.05 -21.81
CA LEU A 77 1.14 6.37 -22.31
C LEU A 77 1.82 6.21 -23.67
N ARG A 78 1.16 6.73 -24.69
CA ARG A 78 1.60 6.60 -26.09
C ARG A 78 2.22 7.88 -26.64
N GLU A 79 2.16 8.94 -25.87
CA GLU A 79 2.69 10.25 -26.19
C GLU A 79 3.46 10.81 -25.00
N TYR A 80 4.46 11.63 -25.29
CA TYR A 80 5.20 12.33 -24.24
C TYR A 80 4.34 13.44 -23.62
N PRO A 81 4.53 13.72 -22.32
CA PRO A 81 3.81 14.81 -21.68
C PRO A 81 4.15 16.15 -22.31
N THR A 82 3.12 16.97 -22.52
CA THR A 82 3.28 18.34 -23.00
C THR A 82 3.61 19.30 -21.85
N ALA A 83 3.97 20.53 -22.17
CA ALA A 83 4.18 21.59 -21.19
C ALA A 83 2.92 21.92 -20.35
N ALA A 84 1.74 21.52 -20.81
CA ALA A 84 0.47 21.69 -20.07
C ALA A 84 0.17 20.56 -19.07
N TYR A 85 0.92 19.47 -19.11
CA TYR A 85 0.72 18.33 -18.21
C TYR A 85 1.00 18.72 -16.73
N ARG A 86 0.12 18.32 -15.81
CA ARG A 86 0.18 18.73 -14.41
C ARG A 86 -0.03 17.60 -13.40
N ASP A 87 -0.20 16.35 -13.87
CA ASP A 87 -0.52 15.23 -12.97
C ASP A 87 0.66 14.83 -12.09
N VAL A 88 1.90 15.12 -12.52
CA VAL A 88 3.11 14.90 -11.72
C VAL A 88 4.09 16.08 -11.86
N THR A 89 4.95 16.26 -10.87
CA THR A 89 5.90 17.39 -10.84
C THR A 89 7.03 17.29 -11.86
N ALA A 90 7.45 16.06 -12.19
CA ALA A 90 8.55 15.80 -13.12
C ALA A 90 8.18 14.62 -14.03
N PRO A 91 7.38 14.85 -15.08
CA PRO A 91 6.98 13.80 -16.00
C PRO A 91 8.16 13.30 -16.81
N ASN A 92 8.19 11.98 -17.08
CA ASN A 92 9.18 11.37 -17.93
C ASN A 92 8.95 11.79 -19.40
N ALA A 93 9.95 12.33 -20.03
CA ALA A 93 9.94 12.73 -21.44
C ALA A 93 10.91 11.92 -22.32
N ASP A 94 11.59 10.91 -21.76
CA ASP A 94 12.60 10.12 -22.47
C ASP A 94 12.08 8.77 -22.96
N THR A 95 11.13 8.17 -22.23
CA THR A 95 10.55 6.86 -22.55
C THR A 95 9.05 6.87 -22.47
N LEU A 96 8.39 6.07 -23.31
CA LEU A 96 6.99 5.74 -23.16
C LEU A 96 6.86 4.63 -22.13
N TYR A 97 5.78 4.64 -21.36
CA TYR A 97 5.57 3.64 -20.31
C TYR A 97 4.11 3.26 -20.13
N SER A 98 3.93 2.10 -19.52
CA SER A 98 2.64 1.64 -19.03
C SER A 98 2.71 1.54 -17.53
N SER A 99 1.64 1.88 -16.85
CA SER A 99 1.55 1.79 -15.39
C SER A 99 0.23 1.19 -14.95
N THR A 100 0.23 0.57 -13.79
CA THR A 100 -0.97 0.06 -13.13
C THR A 100 -0.77 0.03 -11.63
N PHE A 101 -1.86 0.12 -10.88
CA PHE A 101 -1.92 -0.27 -9.48
C PHE A 101 -2.55 -1.66 -9.40
N VAL A 102 -1.98 -2.52 -8.57
CA VAL A 102 -2.48 -3.87 -8.32
C VAL A 102 -2.70 -4.08 -6.83
N ASP A 103 -3.78 -4.74 -6.48
CA ASP A 103 -4.05 -5.21 -5.13
C ASP A 103 -3.75 -6.70 -5.07
N VAL A 104 -2.87 -7.11 -4.17
CA VAL A 104 -2.42 -8.50 -3.97
C VAL A 104 -2.89 -9.08 -2.64
N THR A 105 -3.87 -8.45 -2.00
CA THR A 105 -4.36 -8.86 -0.67
C THR A 105 -5.11 -10.18 -0.71
N GLU A 106 -5.84 -10.45 -1.78
CA GLU A 106 -6.67 -11.66 -1.90
C GLU A 106 -6.03 -12.73 -2.77
N GLU A 107 -5.36 -12.34 -3.86
CA GLU A 107 -4.76 -13.29 -4.80
C GLU A 107 -3.47 -12.76 -5.43
N PRO A 108 -2.55 -13.65 -5.86
CA PRO A 108 -1.36 -13.25 -6.58
C PRO A 108 -1.69 -12.78 -8.01
N TRP A 109 -0.92 -11.82 -8.51
CA TRP A 109 -1.02 -11.36 -9.89
C TRP A 109 0.05 -12.00 -10.77
N ILE A 110 -0.34 -12.38 -11.99
CA ILE A 110 0.56 -12.85 -13.02
C ILE A 110 0.68 -11.76 -14.08
N ILE A 111 1.89 -11.25 -14.26
CA ILE A 111 2.19 -10.25 -15.28
C ILE A 111 2.97 -10.92 -16.39
N SER A 112 2.49 -10.78 -17.62
CA SER A 112 3.14 -11.31 -18.82
C SER A 112 3.32 -10.20 -19.85
N TRP A 113 4.39 -10.30 -20.61
CA TRP A 113 4.67 -9.39 -21.73
C TRP A 113 5.25 -10.16 -22.91
N PRO A 114 5.07 -9.67 -24.16
CA PRO A 114 5.58 -10.34 -25.33
C PRO A 114 7.11 -10.31 -25.37
N ALA A 115 7.69 -11.14 -26.22
CA ALA A 115 9.12 -11.08 -26.49
C ALA A 115 9.50 -9.70 -27.05
N MET A 116 10.42 -9.00 -26.38
CA MET A 116 10.80 -7.63 -26.72
C MET A 116 11.95 -7.55 -27.76
N GLY A 117 12.57 -8.69 -28.10
CA GLY A 117 13.76 -8.73 -28.97
C GLY A 117 14.90 -7.91 -28.37
N ASP A 118 15.55 -7.07 -29.19
CA ASP A 118 16.66 -6.22 -28.75
C ASP A 118 16.22 -4.88 -28.15
N ARG A 119 14.92 -4.69 -27.96
CA ARG A 119 14.40 -3.45 -27.36
C ARG A 119 14.77 -3.37 -25.89
N TYR A 120 15.15 -2.17 -25.46
CA TYR A 120 15.26 -1.89 -24.04
C TYR A 120 13.86 -1.87 -23.40
N TYR A 121 13.75 -2.53 -22.27
CA TYR A 121 12.59 -2.46 -21.41
C TYR A 121 12.98 -2.74 -19.97
N VAL A 122 12.18 -2.25 -19.02
CA VAL A 122 12.23 -2.56 -17.60
C VAL A 122 10.80 -2.56 -17.05
N TRP A 123 10.52 -3.48 -16.17
CA TRP A 123 9.33 -3.50 -15.33
C TRP A 123 9.74 -3.18 -13.91
N GLU A 124 9.34 -2.03 -13.42
CA GLU A 124 9.64 -1.60 -12.06
C GLU A 124 8.42 -1.86 -11.17
N PHE A 125 8.61 -2.69 -10.15
CA PHE A 125 7.60 -2.98 -9.15
C PHE A 125 7.94 -2.23 -7.88
N TYR A 126 7.03 -1.37 -7.46
CA TYR A 126 7.15 -0.57 -6.25
C TYR A 126 6.25 -1.12 -5.17
N SER A 127 6.73 -1.11 -3.92
CA SER A 127 5.85 -1.24 -2.78
C SER A 127 5.07 0.05 -2.54
N ALA A 128 4.06 0.01 -1.66
CA ALA A 128 3.36 1.22 -1.23
C ALA A 128 4.26 2.24 -0.51
N TRP A 129 5.47 1.84 -0.09
CA TRP A 129 6.51 2.71 0.47
C TRP A 129 7.46 3.31 -0.58
N VAL A 130 7.18 3.05 -1.88
CA VAL A 130 7.97 3.53 -3.03
C VAL A 130 9.26 2.77 -3.34
N PRO A 131 9.95 2.05 -2.44
CA PRO A 131 11.11 1.27 -2.86
C PRO A 131 10.78 0.29 -4.00
N VAL A 132 11.70 0.20 -4.96
CA VAL A 132 11.66 -0.83 -6.01
C VAL A 132 11.94 -2.19 -5.36
N ILE A 133 10.97 -3.10 -5.44
CA ILE A 133 11.06 -4.45 -4.88
C ILE A 133 11.52 -5.49 -5.90
N PHE A 134 11.25 -5.23 -7.18
CA PHE A 134 11.62 -6.11 -8.28
C PHE A 134 11.64 -5.30 -9.59
N ASP A 135 12.62 -5.56 -10.47
CA ASP A 135 12.84 -4.78 -11.69
C ASP A 135 13.35 -5.63 -12.86
N PRO A 136 12.59 -6.64 -13.34
CA PRO A 136 12.99 -7.42 -14.50
C PRO A 136 13.08 -6.53 -15.75
N GLY A 137 14.10 -6.79 -16.58
CA GLY A 137 14.31 -5.98 -17.78
C GLY A 137 15.42 -6.50 -18.67
N SER A 138 15.63 -5.84 -19.82
CA SER A 138 16.60 -6.23 -20.83
C SER A 138 18.05 -6.21 -20.33
N ARG A 139 18.38 -5.42 -19.33
CA ARG A 139 19.73 -5.33 -18.74
C ARG A 139 20.01 -6.38 -17.68
N LYS A 140 19.02 -7.07 -17.13
CA LYS A 140 19.23 -8.14 -16.17
C LYS A 140 19.58 -9.42 -16.92
N LYS A 141 20.82 -9.92 -16.73
CA LYS A 141 21.24 -11.20 -17.27
C LYS A 141 20.25 -12.27 -16.82
N LYS A 142 19.65 -12.99 -17.76
CA LYS A 142 18.88 -14.20 -17.46
C LYS A 142 19.78 -15.10 -16.63
N LYS A 143 19.47 -15.34 -15.36
CA LYS A 143 20.05 -16.46 -14.63
C LYS A 143 19.69 -17.70 -15.47
N LYS A 144 20.69 -18.35 -16.09
CA LYS A 144 20.49 -19.67 -16.69
C LYS A 144 19.86 -20.53 -15.58
N ALA A 145 18.69 -21.09 -15.86
CA ALA A 145 18.16 -22.14 -15.01
C ALA A 145 19.24 -23.21 -14.93
N GLN A 146 19.79 -23.46 -13.76
CA GLN A 146 20.63 -24.61 -13.53
C GLN A 146 19.66 -25.80 -13.51
N THR A 147 19.72 -26.58 -14.59
CA THR A 147 19.13 -27.93 -14.67
C THR A 147 19.85 -28.86 -13.73
#